data_898ec658b08b466149f6cae2ad17f95e
#
_entry.id   898ec658b08b466149f6cae2ad17f95e
#
_cell.length_a   1.000
_cell.length_b   1.000
_cell.length_c   1.000
_cell.angle_alpha   90.00
_cell.angle_beta   90.00
_cell.angle_gamma   90.00
#
_symmetry.space_group_name_H-M   'P 1'
#
loop_
_entity.id
_entity.type
_entity.pdbx_description
1 polymer ?
#
loop_
_entity_poly.entity_id
_entity_poly.type
_entity_poly.pdbx_seq_one_letter_code
_entity_poly.pdbx_strand_id
1 'polypeptide(L)'
;MLAWLVFWIIVAVVVFAVAMFAIRNRSVHPGLVLAALDTFGLVVATYLATVELSGNVPVCGPVSGCEEVSQSEYAWIGPIPVAVFGVGLSLILLAAALGWWKTGDRRLLAVHYGLSLLGVTFEAWFMFAQVFLIEAVCVWCTAYGISLILRFLIALIVWLRRDQVPESAAW
;
A
#
# COMPACT_ATOMS: atom_id res chain seq x y z
N MET A 1 7.00 16.29 14.77
CA MET A 1 7.18 14.92 14.31
C MET A 1 6.27 13.91 15.03
N LEU A 2 6.30 13.81 16.36
CA LEU A 2 5.50 12.83 17.11
C LEU A 2 3.98 12.93 16.85
N ALA A 3 3.41 14.12 16.88
CA ALA A 3 1.97 14.35 16.64
C ALA A 3 1.52 13.89 15.23
N TRP A 4 2.38 14.05 14.24
CA TRP A 4 2.13 13.64 12.87
C TRP A 4 2.14 12.12 12.70
N LEU A 5 3.10 11.44 13.32
CA LEU A 5 3.14 9.98 13.36
C LEU A 5 1.91 9.40 14.06
N VAL A 6 1.52 9.99 15.20
CA VAL A 6 0.32 9.59 15.94
C VAL A 6 -0.94 9.76 15.08
N PHE A 7 -1.07 10.87 14.35
CA PHE A 7 -2.18 11.09 13.43
C PHE A 7 -2.29 9.97 12.39
N TRP A 8 -1.19 9.63 11.70
CA TRP A 8 -1.20 8.58 10.68
C TRP A 8 -1.46 7.17 11.24
N ILE A 9 -0.95 6.88 12.45
CA ILE A 9 -1.25 5.63 13.15
C ILE A 9 -2.75 5.55 13.45
N ILE A 10 -3.35 6.62 13.95
CA ILE A 10 -4.80 6.67 14.24
C ILE A 10 -5.59 6.45 12.95
N VAL A 11 -5.25 7.14 11.87
CA VAL A 11 -5.91 6.97 10.56
C VAL A 11 -5.81 5.52 10.08
N ALA A 12 -4.62 4.93 10.14
CA ALA A 12 -4.42 3.53 9.75
C ALA A 12 -5.25 2.56 10.59
N VAL A 13 -5.28 2.74 11.92
CA VAL A 13 -6.07 1.91 12.84
C VAL A 13 -7.57 2.05 12.55
N VAL A 14 -8.06 3.26 12.35
CA VAL A 14 -9.47 3.51 12.03
C VAL A 14 -9.86 2.88 10.70
N VAL A 15 -9.07 3.09 9.64
CA VAL A 15 -9.34 2.48 8.33
C VAL A 15 -9.32 0.96 8.42
N PHE A 16 -8.35 0.39 9.14
CA PHE A 16 -8.28 -1.06 9.36
C PHE A 16 -9.50 -1.58 10.13
N ALA A 17 -9.89 -0.92 11.23
CA ALA A 17 -11.04 -1.30 12.03
C ALA A 17 -12.35 -1.24 11.23
N VAL A 18 -12.56 -0.19 10.45
CA VAL A 18 -13.73 -0.04 9.57
C VAL A 18 -13.76 -1.12 8.49
N ALA A 19 -12.62 -1.38 7.83
CA ALA A 19 -12.50 -2.45 6.83
C ALA A 19 -12.81 -3.82 7.44
N MET A 20 -12.25 -4.12 8.60
CA MET A 20 -12.47 -5.40 9.30
C MET A 20 -13.92 -5.54 9.79
N PHE A 21 -14.54 -4.46 10.26
CA PHE A 21 -15.95 -4.44 10.63
C PHE A 21 -16.87 -4.72 9.42
N ALA A 22 -16.61 -4.05 8.29
CA ALA A 22 -17.36 -4.25 7.05
C ALA A 22 -17.24 -5.69 6.52
N ILE A 23 -16.03 -6.25 6.55
CA ILE A 23 -15.76 -7.64 6.14
C ILE A 23 -16.45 -8.62 7.11
N ARG A 24 -16.38 -8.36 8.42
CA ARG A 24 -16.98 -9.24 9.45
C ARG A 24 -18.50 -9.29 9.33
N ASN A 25 -19.14 -8.17 9.07
CA ASN A 25 -20.59 -8.07 8.90
C ASN A 25 -21.07 -8.53 7.52
N ARG A 26 -20.19 -9.07 6.66
CA ARG A 26 -20.48 -9.48 5.28
C ARG A 26 -21.14 -8.39 4.43
N SER A 27 -21.03 -7.12 4.84
CA SER A 27 -21.59 -5.99 4.11
C SER A 27 -20.81 -5.68 2.82
N VAL A 28 -19.51 -6.01 2.81
CA VAL A 28 -18.63 -5.75 1.65
C VAL A 28 -17.71 -6.96 1.42
N HIS A 29 -17.55 -7.34 0.15
CA HIS A 29 -16.60 -8.40 -0.21
C HIS A 29 -15.17 -7.92 0.03
N PRO A 30 -14.29 -8.72 0.69
CA PRO A 30 -12.91 -8.31 0.99
C PRO A 30 -12.11 -7.87 -0.24
N GLY A 31 -12.36 -8.47 -1.41
CA GLY A 31 -11.73 -8.09 -2.66
C GLY A 31 -12.03 -6.65 -3.09
N LEU A 32 -13.21 -6.11 -2.77
CA LEU A 32 -13.54 -4.70 -3.03
C LEU A 32 -12.80 -3.76 -2.07
N VAL A 33 -12.62 -4.17 -0.81
CA VAL A 33 -11.83 -3.39 0.15
C VAL A 33 -10.37 -3.34 -0.29
N LEU A 34 -9.80 -4.47 -0.72
CA LEU A 34 -8.45 -4.52 -1.28
C LEU A 34 -8.35 -3.63 -2.53
N ALA A 35 -9.29 -3.74 -3.47
CA ALA A 35 -9.31 -2.93 -4.68
C ALA A 35 -9.38 -1.42 -4.39
N ALA A 36 -10.13 -1.00 -3.37
CA ALA A 36 -10.18 0.41 -2.97
C ALA A 36 -8.83 0.91 -2.43
N LEU A 37 -8.15 0.10 -1.60
CA LEU A 37 -6.81 0.43 -1.10
C LEU A 37 -5.76 0.40 -2.21
N ASP A 38 -5.87 -0.52 -3.17
CA ASP A 38 -4.99 -0.60 -4.33
C ASP A 38 -5.17 0.62 -5.24
N THR A 39 -6.41 1.08 -5.44
CA THR A 39 -6.71 2.31 -6.19
C THR A 39 -6.10 3.53 -5.50
N PHE A 40 -6.23 3.64 -4.17
CA PHE A 40 -5.60 4.72 -3.42
C PHE A 40 -4.07 4.70 -3.60
N GLY A 41 -3.42 3.54 -3.43
CA GLY A 41 -1.97 3.42 -3.64
C GLY A 41 -1.56 3.74 -5.08
N LEU A 42 -2.37 3.32 -6.08
CA LEU A 42 -2.13 3.65 -7.48
C LEU A 42 -2.16 5.16 -7.72
N VAL A 43 -3.14 5.87 -7.16
CA VAL A 43 -3.24 7.33 -7.28
C VAL A 43 -2.03 8.02 -6.66
N VAL A 44 -1.63 7.63 -5.45
CA VAL A 44 -0.45 8.20 -4.77
C VAL A 44 0.83 7.93 -5.56
N ALA A 45 1.06 6.68 -5.98
CA ALA A 45 2.25 6.32 -6.74
C ALA A 45 2.29 7.01 -8.10
N THR A 46 1.15 7.15 -8.79
CA THR A 46 1.07 7.86 -10.08
C THR A 46 1.37 9.33 -9.91
N TYR A 47 0.85 9.97 -8.86
CA TYR A 47 1.17 11.37 -8.54
C TYR A 47 2.69 11.55 -8.36
N LEU A 48 3.32 10.73 -7.50
CA LEU A 48 4.76 10.81 -7.26
C LEU A 48 5.55 10.56 -8.54
N ALA A 49 5.24 9.49 -9.27
CA ALA A 49 5.94 9.15 -10.51
C ALA A 49 5.85 10.26 -11.56
N THR A 50 4.68 10.88 -11.73
CA THR A 50 4.49 11.97 -12.70
C THR A 50 5.25 13.23 -12.31
N VAL A 51 5.27 13.58 -11.03
CA VAL A 51 6.00 14.75 -10.53
C VAL A 51 7.51 14.55 -10.66
N GLU A 52 8.03 13.40 -10.23
CA GLU A 52 9.47 13.09 -10.29
C GLU A 52 9.98 12.98 -11.73
N LEU A 53 9.24 12.31 -12.63
CA LEU A 53 9.59 12.21 -14.04
C LEU A 53 9.55 13.56 -14.76
N SER A 54 8.77 14.52 -14.27
CA SER A 54 8.72 15.89 -14.80
C SER A 54 9.86 16.77 -14.25
N GLY A 55 10.74 16.23 -13.41
CA GLY A 55 11.82 16.98 -12.76
C GLY A 55 11.33 17.97 -11.70
N ASN A 56 10.10 17.81 -11.24
CA ASN A 56 9.50 18.62 -10.18
C ASN A 56 9.59 17.90 -8.84
N VAL A 57 9.29 18.64 -7.77
CA VAL A 57 9.25 18.14 -6.39
C VAL A 57 7.81 17.97 -5.95
N PRO A 58 7.46 16.87 -5.25
CA PRO A 58 6.12 16.67 -4.72
C PRO A 58 5.72 17.79 -3.75
N VAL A 59 4.48 18.27 -3.88
CA VAL A 59 3.95 19.29 -2.96
C VAL A 59 3.71 18.64 -1.60
N CYS A 60 4.49 19.04 -0.62
CA CYS A 60 4.37 18.62 0.76
C CYS A 60 4.10 19.86 1.65
N GLY A 61 3.30 19.68 2.69
CA GLY A 61 3.02 20.75 3.64
C GLY A 61 4.27 21.14 4.49
N PRO A 62 4.12 21.99 5.50
CA PRO A 62 5.23 22.58 6.28
C PRO A 62 6.04 21.58 7.11
N VAL A 63 5.76 20.28 7.04
CA VAL A 63 6.44 19.20 7.81
C VAL A 63 7.22 18.28 6.87
N SER A 64 7.82 18.78 5.82
CA SER A 64 8.13 17.99 4.63
C SER A 64 9.62 17.80 4.37
N GLY A 65 10.03 16.56 4.37
CA GLY A 65 11.23 16.06 3.72
C GLY A 65 10.98 15.45 2.34
N CYS A 66 9.92 15.87 1.63
CA CYS A 66 9.61 15.27 0.34
C CYS A 66 10.61 15.66 -0.75
N GLU A 67 11.13 16.86 -0.71
CA GLU A 67 12.16 17.32 -1.63
C GLU A 67 13.45 16.53 -1.43
N GLU A 68 13.91 16.45 -0.18
CA GLU A 68 15.11 15.70 0.18
C GLU A 68 14.98 14.22 -0.18
N VAL A 69 13.81 13.62 0.05
CA VAL A 69 13.58 12.21 -0.30
C VAL A 69 13.54 12.00 -1.80
N SER A 70 12.81 12.84 -2.56
CA SER A 70 12.67 12.67 -4.02
C SER A 70 13.96 12.92 -4.79
N GLN A 71 14.87 13.75 -4.26
CA GLN A 71 16.15 14.03 -4.84
C GLN A 71 17.27 13.10 -4.35
N SER A 72 16.98 12.22 -3.38
CA SER A 72 17.96 11.28 -2.85
C SER A 72 18.28 10.16 -3.85
N GLU A 73 19.47 9.59 -3.76
CA GLU A 73 19.87 8.41 -4.52
C GLU A 73 19.00 7.18 -4.26
N TYR A 74 18.33 7.11 -3.10
CA TYR A 74 17.44 6.01 -2.72
C TYR A 74 16.07 6.06 -3.41
N ALA A 75 15.66 7.24 -3.90
CA ALA A 75 14.40 7.40 -4.63
C ALA A 75 14.51 6.98 -6.11
N TRP A 76 15.70 6.63 -6.58
CA TRP A 76 15.95 6.32 -7.98
C TRP A 76 16.65 4.97 -8.15
N ILE A 77 16.20 4.19 -9.12
CA ILE A 77 16.88 2.97 -9.59
C ILE A 77 17.38 3.24 -11.01
N GLY A 78 18.63 3.70 -11.12
CA GLY A 78 19.16 4.23 -12.37
C GLY A 78 18.38 5.48 -12.81
N PRO A 79 17.82 5.53 -14.03
CA PRO A 79 17.05 6.68 -14.51
C PRO A 79 15.56 6.64 -14.11
N ILE A 80 15.10 5.63 -13.38
CA ILE A 80 13.68 5.40 -13.11
C ILE A 80 13.39 5.67 -11.63
N PRO A 81 12.45 6.57 -11.30
CA PRO A 81 12.04 6.79 -9.91
C PRO A 81 11.33 5.57 -9.33
N VAL A 82 11.58 5.30 -8.06
CA VAL A 82 10.97 4.17 -7.31
C VAL A 82 9.44 4.21 -7.36
N ALA A 83 8.85 5.39 -7.43
CA ALA A 83 7.41 5.57 -7.56
C ALA A 83 6.81 4.86 -8.80
N VAL A 84 7.55 4.73 -9.90
CA VAL A 84 7.10 3.98 -11.10
C VAL A 84 6.90 2.50 -10.79
N PHE A 85 7.77 1.89 -9.99
CA PHE A 85 7.60 0.51 -9.54
C PHE A 85 6.37 0.38 -8.62
N GLY A 86 6.10 1.42 -7.81
CA GLY A 86 4.89 1.54 -7.00
C GLY A 86 3.61 1.54 -7.85
N VAL A 87 3.62 2.23 -9.00
CA VAL A 87 2.51 2.21 -9.99
C VAL A 87 2.32 0.79 -10.53
N GLY A 88 3.38 0.15 -10.99
CA GLY A 88 3.34 -1.21 -11.53
C GLY A 88 2.79 -2.22 -10.50
N LEU A 89 3.31 -2.16 -9.27
CA LEU A 89 2.85 -3.01 -8.17
C LEU A 89 1.35 -2.79 -7.88
N SER A 90 0.92 -1.53 -7.75
CA SER A 90 -0.49 -1.22 -7.44
C SER A 90 -1.45 -1.65 -8.55
N LEU A 91 -1.05 -1.56 -9.82
CA LEU A 91 -1.84 -2.07 -10.95
C LEU A 91 -2.02 -3.60 -10.89
N ILE A 92 -0.94 -4.34 -10.62
CA ILE A 92 -1.01 -5.80 -10.52
C ILE A 92 -1.85 -6.22 -9.32
N LEU A 93 -1.69 -5.55 -8.16
CA LEU A 93 -2.48 -5.82 -6.96
C LEU A 93 -3.97 -5.53 -7.21
N LEU A 94 -4.30 -4.41 -7.84
CA LEU A 94 -5.67 -4.05 -8.19
C LEU A 94 -6.30 -5.09 -9.13
N ALA A 95 -5.57 -5.51 -10.16
CA ALA A 95 -6.04 -6.55 -11.08
C ALA A 95 -6.28 -7.88 -10.35
N ALA A 96 -5.38 -8.28 -9.44
CA ALA A 96 -5.52 -9.49 -8.65
C ALA A 96 -6.72 -9.41 -7.68
N ALA A 97 -6.94 -8.26 -7.02
CA ALA A 97 -8.07 -8.06 -6.11
C ALA A 97 -9.42 -8.11 -6.84
N LEU A 98 -9.53 -7.41 -7.97
CA LEU A 98 -10.75 -7.42 -8.81
C LEU A 98 -10.99 -8.79 -9.46
N GLY A 99 -9.94 -9.44 -9.93
CA GLY A 99 -10.01 -10.80 -10.46
C GLY A 99 -10.52 -11.78 -9.41
N TRP A 100 -9.93 -11.76 -8.21
CA TRP A 100 -10.39 -12.58 -7.11
C TRP A 100 -11.83 -12.29 -6.70
N TRP A 101 -12.22 -11.02 -6.63
CA TRP A 101 -13.61 -10.65 -6.35
C TRP A 101 -14.59 -11.26 -7.34
N LYS A 102 -14.25 -11.27 -8.65
CA LYS A 102 -15.14 -11.78 -9.71
C LYS A 102 -15.15 -13.30 -9.82
N THR A 103 -14.00 -13.95 -9.66
CA THR A 103 -13.83 -15.38 -9.95
C THR A 103 -13.79 -16.26 -8.71
N GLY A 104 -13.47 -15.69 -7.54
CA GLY A 104 -13.20 -16.45 -6.32
C GLY A 104 -11.89 -17.26 -6.35
N ASP A 105 -11.06 -17.14 -7.41
CA ASP A 105 -9.83 -17.93 -7.56
C ASP A 105 -8.79 -17.56 -6.48
N ARG A 106 -8.46 -18.57 -5.65
CA ARG A 106 -7.47 -18.45 -4.58
C ARG A 106 -6.08 -18.07 -5.06
N ARG A 107 -5.72 -18.40 -6.29
CA ARG A 107 -4.42 -18.06 -6.86
C ARG A 107 -4.24 -16.55 -6.94
N LEU A 108 -5.30 -15.82 -7.30
CA LEU A 108 -5.26 -14.36 -7.34
C LEU A 108 -5.09 -13.73 -5.96
N LEU A 109 -5.74 -14.29 -4.93
CA LEU A 109 -5.51 -13.87 -3.55
C LEU A 109 -4.09 -14.19 -3.09
N ALA A 110 -3.53 -15.35 -3.47
CA ALA A 110 -2.15 -15.72 -3.17
C ALA A 110 -1.14 -14.76 -3.83
N VAL A 111 -1.38 -14.41 -5.09
CA VAL A 111 -0.57 -13.42 -5.83
C VAL A 111 -0.64 -12.06 -5.12
N HIS A 112 -1.85 -11.60 -4.78
CA HIS A 112 -2.03 -10.34 -4.06
C HIS A 112 -1.28 -10.34 -2.72
N TYR A 113 -1.42 -11.42 -1.93
CA TYR A 113 -0.74 -11.58 -0.66
C TYR A 113 0.79 -11.57 -0.82
N GLY A 114 1.32 -12.39 -1.75
CA GLY A 114 2.77 -12.50 -1.95
C GLY A 114 3.40 -11.20 -2.46
N LEU A 115 2.75 -10.51 -3.40
CA LEU A 115 3.24 -9.24 -3.92
C LEU A 115 3.10 -8.09 -2.89
N SER A 116 2.04 -8.08 -2.07
CA SER A 116 1.93 -7.09 -1.00
C SER A 116 2.98 -7.32 0.10
N LEU A 117 3.33 -8.58 0.42
CA LEU A 117 4.44 -8.89 1.32
C LEU A 117 5.78 -8.37 0.78
N LEU A 118 6.06 -8.62 -0.51
CA LEU A 118 7.26 -8.09 -1.16
C LEU A 118 7.30 -6.56 -1.11
N GLY A 119 6.16 -5.91 -1.40
CA GLY A 119 6.03 -4.46 -1.33
C GLY A 119 6.27 -3.91 0.08
N VAL A 120 5.69 -4.54 1.12
CA VAL A 120 5.91 -4.14 2.52
C VAL A 120 7.38 -4.27 2.92
N THR A 121 8.07 -5.32 2.45
CA THR A 121 9.50 -5.51 2.73
C THR A 121 10.33 -4.39 2.10
N PHE A 122 10.04 -4.04 0.85
CA PHE A 122 10.71 -2.92 0.17
C PHE A 122 10.40 -1.58 0.85
N GLU A 123 9.15 -1.36 1.22
CA GLU A 123 8.73 -0.13 1.91
C GLU A 123 9.39 0.02 3.28
N ALA A 124 9.55 -1.08 4.02
CA ALA A 124 10.27 -1.07 5.29
C ALA A 124 11.73 -0.63 5.12
N TRP A 125 12.39 -1.14 4.07
CA TRP A 125 13.73 -0.68 3.69
C TRP A 125 13.73 0.81 3.32
N PHE A 126 12.78 1.25 2.52
CA PHE A 126 12.70 2.64 2.07
C PHE A 126 12.39 3.60 3.23
N MET A 127 11.52 3.20 4.17
CA MET A 127 11.28 3.94 5.41
C MET A 127 12.52 4.02 6.28
N PHE A 128 13.29 2.92 6.39
CA PHE A 128 14.57 2.94 7.09
C PHE A 128 15.53 3.96 6.45
N ALA A 129 15.65 3.95 5.12
CA ALA A 129 16.49 4.92 4.39
C ALA A 129 16.04 6.37 4.65
N GLN A 130 14.74 6.66 4.63
CA GLN A 130 14.20 7.98 4.91
C GLN A 130 14.57 8.47 6.31
N VAL A 131 14.43 7.61 7.32
CA VAL A 131 14.62 8.03 8.72
C VAL A 131 16.11 8.11 9.12
N PHE A 132 16.94 7.16 8.64
CA PHE A 132 18.32 7.00 9.12
C PHE A 132 19.40 7.43 8.13
N LEU A 133 19.11 7.44 6.84
CA LEU A 133 20.11 7.77 5.81
C LEU A 133 19.87 9.16 5.19
N ILE A 134 18.60 9.52 4.96
CA ILE A 134 18.23 10.81 4.38
C ILE A 134 17.91 11.82 5.48
N GLU A 135 17.51 11.35 6.67
CA GLU A 135 17.04 12.15 7.83
C GLU A 135 15.83 13.02 7.50
N ALA A 136 15.05 12.61 6.50
CA ALA A 136 13.85 13.28 6.02
C ALA A 136 12.74 12.27 5.74
N VAL A 137 11.48 12.64 5.97
CA VAL A 137 10.33 11.75 5.78
C VAL A 137 9.34 12.35 4.78
N CYS A 138 9.04 11.60 3.74
CA CYS A 138 8.05 11.97 2.73
C CYS A 138 6.64 11.54 3.15
N VAL A 139 5.72 12.49 3.23
CA VAL A 139 4.30 12.25 3.59
C VAL A 139 3.61 11.31 2.63
N TRP A 140 3.82 11.47 1.33
CA TRP A 140 3.21 10.65 0.29
C TRP A 140 3.73 9.22 0.33
N CYS A 141 5.04 9.05 0.55
CA CYS A 141 5.65 7.73 0.70
C CYS A 141 5.10 7.02 1.95
N THR A 142 4.98 7.75 3.07
CA THR A 142 4.37 7.22 4.31
C THR A 142 2.91 6.80 4.08
N ALA A 143 2.12 7.63 3.38
CA ALA A 143 0.73 7.30 3.06
C ALA A 143 0.61 6.04 2.17
N TYR A 144 1.49 5.91 1.17
CA TYR A 144 1.59 4.72 0.34
C TYR A 144 1.95 3.50 1.17
N GLY A 145 2.99 3.58 2.00
CA GLY A 145 3.45 2.50 2.86
C GLY A 145 2.39 2.01 3.84
N ILE A 146 1.66 2.93 4.50
CA ILE A 146 0.53 2.58 5.36
C ILE A 146 -0.53 1.82 4.56
N SER A 147 -0.90 2.30 3.37
CA SER A 147 -1.88 1.61 2.54
C SER A 147 -1.43 0.20 2.16
N LEU A 148 -0.14 0.01 1.91
CA LEU A 148 0.46 -1.27 1.55
C LEU A 148 0.45 -2.26 2.72
N ILE A 149 0.75 -1.80 3.94
CA ILE A 149 0.63 -2.59 5.17
C ILE A 149 -0.82 -3.02 5.39
N LEU A 150 -1.79 -2.11 5.22
CA LEU A 150 -3.21 -2.44 5.37
C LEU A 150 -3.66 -3.51 4.37
N ARG A 151 -3.25 -3.39 3.10
CA ARG A 151 -3.53 -4.40 2.05
C ARG A 151 -2.97 -5.76 2.44
N PHE A 152 -1.71 -5.81 2.87
CA PHE A 152 -1.06 -7.03 3.31
C PHE A 152 -1.79 -7.68 4.49
N LEU A 153 -2.11 -6.91 5.54
CA LEU A 153 -2.80 -7.43 6.73
C LEU A 153 -4.20 -7.96 6.40
N ILE A 154 -4.97 -7.26 5.56
CA ILE A 154 -6.29 -7.72 5.14
C ILE A 154 -6.17 -9.01 4.31
N ALA A 155 -5.27 -9.05 3.34
CA ALA A 155 -5.04 -10.24 2.53
C ALA A 155 -4.61 -11.45 3.39
N LEU A 156 -3.70 -11.24 4.35
CA LEU A 156 -3.27 -12.25 5.32
C LEU A 156 -4.43 -12.79 6.17
N ILE A 157 -5.24 -11.90 6.75
CA ILE A 157 -6.38 -12.31 7.59
C ILE A 157 -7.40 -13.10 6.77
N VAL A 158 -7.68 -12.66 5.56
CA VAL A 158 -8.60 -13.36 4.66
C VAL A 158 -8.05 -14.73 4.27
N TRP A 159 -6.74 -14.80 3.99
CA TRP A 159 -6.06 -16.06 3.67
C TRP A 159 -6.17 -17.05 4.83
N LEU A 160 -5.79 -16.64 6.05
CA LEU A 160 -5.82 -17.50 7.24
C LEU A 160 -7.23 -17.95 7.63
N ARG A 161 -8.24 -17.06 7.49
CA ARG A 161 -9.64 -17.43 7.79
C ARG A 161 -10.20 -18.46 6.82
N ARG A 162 -9.80 -18.41 5.55
CA ARG A 162 -10.26 -19.36 4.52
C ARG A 162 -9.67 -20.76 4.68
N ASP A 163 -8.47 -20.87 5.24
CA ASP A 163 -7.87 -22.18 5.52
C ASP A 163 -8.57 -22.92 6.68
N GLN A 164 -9.37 -22.22 7.47
CA GLN A 164 -10.15 -22.80 8.57
C GLN A 164 -11.58 -23.23 8.17
N VAL A 165 -12.06 -22.88 6.97
CA VAL A 165 -13.37 -23.28 6.46
C VAL A 165 -13.20 -24.38 5.43
N PRO A 166 -13.68 -25.61 5.72
CA PRO A 166 -13.61 -26.70 4.73
C PRO A 166 -14.36 -26.32 3.44
N GLU A 167 -13.82 -26.72 2.30
CA GLU A 167 -14.30 -26.38 0.96
C GLU A 167 -15.77 -26.76 0.72
N SER A 168 -16.30 -27.72 1.49
CA SER A 168 -17.71 -28.14 1.49
C SER A 168 -18.69 -27.12 2.08
N ALA A 169 -18.22 -26.04 2.73
CA ALA A 169 -19.05 -24.98 3.30
C ALA A 169 -18.95 -23.65 2.51
N ALA A 170 -18.25 -23.62 1.39
CA ALA A 170 -18.22 -22.49 0.46
C ALA A 170 -19.40 -22.62 -0.50
N TRP A 171 -20.47 -21.98 -0.16
CA TRP A 171 -21.76 -21.65 -0.81
C TRP A 171 -21.72 -21.26 -2.26
#